data_72b26d901b84275e417c717291e13320
#
_entry.id   72b26d901b84275e417c717291e13320
#
_cell.length_a   1.000
_cell.length_b   1.000
_cell.length_c   1.000
_cell.angle_alpha   90.00
_cell.angle_beta   90.00
_cell.angle_gamma   90.00
#
_symmetry.space_group_name_H-M   'P 1'
#
loop_
_entity.id
_entity.type
_entity.pdbx_description
1 polymer ?
#
loop_
_entity_poly.entity_id
_entity_poly.type
_entity_poly.pdbx_seq_one_letter_code
_entity_poly.pdbx_strand_id
1 'polypeptide(L)'
;MKFAHEYIRWIERTKGKRASMSEGGNERSPLLILFLVVLIDMIGFTLVIPFLTYFIQDLAEADGFLNAGSRDRWVGIVLAAYTLGQFLFTPILGSLSDKIGRRPILLFGLVANTVFLILFGLASALWMALLVRFLAGAGNGNIAVTKAYIGDISSSDQLPARMGMIGASFGLGFMIGPFIGGILTDPASSFGGPFANDWWEAHPYFLPCLFSGVLSAISFLLAIKMLPESLPKEERKSGPQNELGFKKIINNLVGIKDLNPTVRKLIFVNASFLLAFTMMHTTFILFTAMPIDKGGLGYDERMNGYIFAFVGLIGVIVQGGLIRPLTKKYDVRNLMVLGIFLTAFGLGWIPYLNPTPFTIVLLAMTFIAAGNGLFQPTQSTLLTTEARGGNLDLGRVMGAQEGLGALSRIIGPIIAAFIWAETVEGVGLWTYHTVFRAAGLIAILGILIQWGMVLTKPSDDEE
;
A
#
# COMPACT_ATOMS: atom_id res chain seq x y z
N MET A 1 -42.72 -1.07 22.08
CA MET A 1 -43.15 -2.21 21.25
C MET A 1 -43.28 -1.90 19.76
N LYS A 2 -43.83 -0.76 19.30
CA LYS A 2 -43.93 -0.42 17.85
C LYS A 2 -42.57 -0.31 17.13
N PHE A 3 -41.56 0.28 17.76
CA PHE A 3 -40.21 0.41 17.18
C PHE A 3 -39.50 -0.94 16.95
N ALA A 4 -39.66 -1.89 17.86
CA ALA A 4 -39.09 -3.23 17.71
C ALA A 4 -39.75 -4.01 16.55
N HIS A 5 -41.04 -3.81 16.35
CA HIS A 5 -41.78 -4.46 15.23
C HIS A 5 -41.45 -3.85 13.86
N GLU A 6 -41.20 -2.54 13.78
CA GLU A 6 -40.76 -1.89 12.56
C GLU A 6 -39.30 -2.28 12.20
N TYR A 7 -38.43 -2.39 13.21
CA TYR A 7 -37.04 -2.83 13.03
C TYR A 7 -36.96 -4.29 12.58
N ILE A 8 -37.78 -5.19 13.12
CA ILE A 8 -37.86 -6.59 12.69
C ILE A 8 -38.41 -6.69 11.26
N ARG A 9 -39.47 -5.95 10.90
CA ARG A 9 -39.99 -5.89 9.52
C ARG A 9 -38.98 -5.29 8.53
N TRP A 10 -38.17 -4.33 8.95
CA TRP A 10 -37.09 -3.77 8.14
C TRP A 10 -35.99 -4.81 7.90
N ILE A 11 -35.59 -5.58 8.92
CA ILE A 11 -34.64 -6.69 8.79
C ILE A 11 -35.19 -7.78 7.86
N GLU A 12 -36.45 -8.15 7.99
CA GLU A 12 -37.07 -9.17 7.13
C GLU A 12 -37.21 -8.70 5.68
N ARG A 13 -37.58 -7.43 5.46
CA ARG A 13 -37.59 -6.84 4.11
C ARG A 13 -36.22 -6.75 3.47
N THR A 14 -35.20 -6.43 4.22
CA THR A 14 -33.81 -6.40 3.72
C THR A 14 -33.26 -7.80 3.47
N LYS A 15 -33.59 -8.79 4.30
CA LYS A 15 -33.27 -10.21 4.06
C LYS A 15 -33.98 -10.77 2.83
N GLY A 16 -35.27 -10.49 2.65
CA GLY A 16 -36.06 -10.93 1.49
C GLY A 16 -35.57 -10.33 0.16
N LYS A 17 -35.23 -9.03 0.12
CA LYS A 17 -34.63 -8.40 -1.06
C LYS A 17 -33.21 -8.92 -1.36
N ARG A 18 -32.39 -9.22 -0.34
CA ARG A 18 -31.07 -9.85 -0.55
C ARG A 18 -31.20 -11.28 -1.07
N ALA A 19 -32.20 -12.05 -0.62
CA ALA A 19 -32.47 -13.39 -1.12
C ALA A 19 -32.94 -13.39 -2.61
N SER A 20 -33.78 -12.43 -3.03
CA SER A 20 -34.19 -12.30 -4.41
C SER A 20 -33.10 -11.84 -5.39
N MET A 21 -32.08 -11.14 -4.93
CA MET A 21 -30.89 -10.82 -5.73
C MET A 21 -29.93 -12.01 -5.84
N SER A 22 -29.99 -12.99 -4.91
CA SER A 22 -29.12 -14.17 -4.90
C SER A 22 -29.63 -15.32 -5.76
N GLU A 23 -30.93 -15.34 -6.11
CA GLU A 23 -31.54 -16.45 -6.84
C GLU A 23 -31.46 -16.37 -8.38
N GLY A 24 -30.93 -15.29 -8.97
CA GLY A 24 -30.98 -15.11 -10.43
C GLY A 24 -29.69 -14.69 -11.15
N GLY A 25 -28.61 -14.38 -10.48
CA GLY A 25 -27.37 -13.91 -11.10
C GLY A 25 -26.14 -14.68 -10.63
N ASN A 26 -25.26 -14.98 -11.56
CA ASN A 26 -23.96 -15.61 -11.26
C ASN A 26 -23.13 -14.68 -10.36
N GLU A 27 -23.27 -14.79 -9.03
CA GLU A 27 -22.59 -13.96 -7.99
C GLU A 27 -21.05 -13.93 -8.14
N ARG A 28 -20.49 -14.90 -8.88
CA ARG A 28 -19.05 -14.99 -9.13
C ARG A 28 -18.54 -13.89 -10.07
N SER A 29 -19.40 -13.37 -10.95
CA SER A 29 -19.00 -12.37 -11.95
C SER A 29 -18.59 -11.01 -11.33
N PRO A 30 -19.38 -10.36 -10.44
CA PRO A 30 -18.99 -9.09 -9.80
C PRO A 30 -17.74 -9.21 -8.93
N LEU A 31 -17.59 -10.30 -8.17
CA LEU A 31 -16.42 -10.53 -7.31
C LEU A 31 -15.15 -10.72 -8.12
N LEU A 32 -15.22 -11.45 -9.24
CA LEU A 32 -14.08 -11.61 -10.13
C LEU A 32 -13.66 -10.27 -10.74
N ILE A 33 -14.62 -9.45 -11.17
CA ILE A 33 -14.31 -8.12 -11.70
C ILE A 33 -13.68 -7.22 -10.63
N LEU A 34 -14.21 -7.21 -9.42
CA LEU A 34 -13.61 -6.44 -8.31
C LEU A 34 -12.20 -6.92 -7.99
N PHE A 35 -11.97 -8.24 -7.98
CA PHE A 35 -10.64 -8.81 -7.82
C PHE A 35 -9.69 -8.32 -8.92
N LEU A 36 -10.12 -8.37 -10.18
CA LEU A 36 -9.32 -7.89 -11.32
C LEU A 36 -9.06 -6.38 -11.24
N VAL A 37 -10.06 -5.58 -10.86
CA VAL A 37 -9.90 -4.13 -10.66
C VAL A 37 -8.79 -3.85 -9.64
N VAL A 38 -8.88 -4.46 -8.46
CA VAL A 38 -7.86 -4.25 -7.41
C VAL A 38 -6.50 -4.82 -7.80
N LEU A 39 -6.47 -5.98 -8.47
CA LEU A 39 -5.23 -6.58 -8.95
C LEU A 39 -4.53 -5.67 -9.96
N ILE A 40 -5.26 -5.14 -10.94
CA ILE A 40 -4.73 -4.24 -11.97
C ILE A 40 -4.28 -2.91 -11.36
N ASP A 41 -5.05 -2.35 -10.43
CA ASP A 41 -4.64 -1.16 -9.69
C ASP A 41 -3.32 -1.41 -8.92
N MET A 42 -3.18 -2.59 -8.31
CA MET A 42 -1.95 -2.95 -7.59
C MET A 42 -0.78 -3.20 -8.53
N ILE A 43 -0.99 -3.88 -9.66
CA ILE A 43 0.04 -4.02 -10.69
C ILE A 43 0.49 -2.64 -11.17
N GLY A 44 -0.44 -1.73 -11.49
CA GLY A 44 -0.13 -0.38 -11.95
C GLY A 44 0.63 0.46 -10.93
N PHE A 45 0.27 0.36 -9.65
CA PHE A 45 0.97 1.03 -8.57
C PHE A 45 2.40 0.50 -8.38
N THR A 46 2.55 -0.82 -8.35
CA THR A 46 3.82 -1.47 -8.01
C THR A 46 4.79 -1.59 -9.19
N LEU A 47 4.26 -1.60 -10.42
CA LEU A 47 5.03 -1.64 -11.66
C LEU A 47 6.02 -0.47 -11.77
N VAL A 48 5.65 0.69 -11.25
CA VAL A 48 6.50 1.89 -11.29
C VAL A 48 7.67 1.81 -10.30
N ILE A 49 7.57 0.96 -9.27
CA ILE A 49 8.55 0.90 -8.17
C ILE A 49 9.99 0.72 -8.66
N PRO A 50 10.34 -0.26 -9.52
CA PRO A 50 11.74 -0.52 -9.89
C PRO A 50 12.42 0.65 -10.60
N PHE A 51 11.70 1.38 -11.43
CA PHE A 51 12.29 2.42 -12.28
C PHE A 51 12.02 3.85 -11.78
N LEU A 52 11.10 4.05 -10.84
CA LEU A 52 10.72 5.39 -10.40
C LEU A 52 11.92 6.21 -9.92
N THR A 53 12.81 5.58 -9.16
CA THR A 53 14.01 6.23 -8.64
C THR A 53 14.89 6.77 -9.77
N TYR A 54 15.19 5.94 -10.76
CA TYR A 54 16.00 6.30 -11.93
C TYR A 54 15.31 7.40 -12.73
N PHE A 55 14.03 7.23 -13.03
CA PHE A 55 13.26 8.23 -13.78
C PHE A 55 13.26 9.60 -13.12
N ILE A 56 13.09 9.66 -11.79
CA ILE A 56 13.12 10.94 -11.07
C ILE A 56 14.53 11.52 -11.01
N GLN A 57 15.57 10.67 -10.90
CA GLN A 57 16.95 11.13 -10.96
C GLN A 57 17.29 11.71 -12.35
N ASP A 58 16.85 11.07 -13.43
CA ASP A 58 17.07 11.58 -14.81
C ASP A 58 16.35 12.91 -15.03
N LEU A 59 15.08 13.04 -14.60
CA LEU A 59 14.34 14.30 -14.68
C LEU A 59 14.97 15.39 -13.81
N ALA A 60 15.46 15.04 -12.62
CA ALA A 60 16.14 16.00 -11.74
C ALA A 60 17.45 16.49 -12.36
N GLU A 61 18.22 15.60 -13.00
CA GLU A 61 19.43 15.97 -13.71
C GLU A 61 19.13 16.87 -14.91
N ALA A 62 18.11 16.57 -15.69
CA ALA A 62 17.63 17.40 -16.79
C ALA A 62 17.16 18.81 -16.33
N ASP A 63 16.54 18.90 -15.16
CA ASP A 63 16.13 20.16 -14.53
C ASP A 63 17.28 20.91 -13.79
N GLY A 64 18.54 20.40 -13.91
CA GLY A 64 19.76 21.07 -13.41
C GLY A 64 20.18 20.70 -11.98
N PHE A 65 19.58 19.68 -11.35
CA PHE A 65 20.01 19.18 -10.05
C PHE A 65 21.17 18.19 -10.19
N LEU A 66 22.39 18.70 -10.34
CA LEU A 66 23.58 17.86 -10.65
C LEU A 66 24.15 17.11 -9.43
N ASN A 67 23.88 17.59 -8.21
CA ASN A 67 24.33 16.93 -6.98
C ASN A 67 23.45 15.71 -6.65
N ALA A 68 24.07 14.55 -6.37
CA ALA A 68 23.36 13.30 -6.09
C ALA A 68 22.32 13.45 -4.96
N GLY A 69 22.70 14.06 -3.82
CA GLY A 69 21.77 14.28 -2.73
C GLY A 69 20.57 15.16 -3.10
N SER A 70 20.78 16.16 -3.96
CA SER A 70 19.69 17.02 -4.45
C SER A 70 18.72 16.24 -5.35
N ARG A 71 19.22 15.38 -6.24
CA ARG A 71 18.40 14.51 -7.08
C ARG A 71 17.60 13.51 -6.24
N ASP A 72 18.26 12.88 -5.27
CA ASP A 72 17.67 11.82 -4.46
C ASP A 72 16.56 12.32 -3.54
N ARG A 73 16.60 13.59 -3.10
CA ARG A 73 15.48 14.23 -2.37
C ARG A 73 14.19 14.24 -3.17
N TRP A 74 14.25 14.45 -4.47
CA TRP A 74 13.07 14.46 -5.32
C TRP A 74 12.38 13.10 -5.41
N VAL A 75 13.13 12.00 -5.32
CA VAL A 75 12.54 10.65 -5.27
C VAL A 75 11.55 10.52 -4.11
N GLY A 76 11.96 10.92 -2.90
CA GLY A 76 11.09 10.87 -1.73
C GLY A 76 9.88 11.82 -1.85
N ILE A 77 10.07 13.02 -2.40
CA ILE A 77 9.00 14.01 -2.59
C ILE A 77 7.95 13.48 -3.59
N VAL A 78 8.37 12.90 -4.72
CA VAL A 78 7.46 12.35 -5.74
C VAL A 78 6.72 11.11 -5.24
N LEU A 79 7.39 10.24 -4.46
CA LEU A 79 6.72 9.13 -3.78
C LEU A 79 5.66 9.61 -2.77
N ALA A 80 6.01 10.61 -1.97
CA ALA A 80 5.09 11.19 -0.99
C ALA A 80 3.90 11.90 -1.66
N ALA A 81 4.08 12.52 -2.83
CA ALA A 81 3.02 13.23 -3.55
C ALA A 81 1.85 12.30 -3.92
N TYR A 82 2.13 11.08 -4.39
CA TYR A 82 1.08 10.09 -4.67
C TYR A 82 0.28 9.74 -3.40
N THR A 83 0.98 9.43 -2.32
CA THR A 83 0.34 9.05 -1.04
C THR A 83 -0.41 10.23 -0.41
N LEU A 84 0.09 11.45 -0.59
CA LEU A 84 -0.59 12.67 -0.16
C LEU A 84 -1.92 12.87 -0.93
N GLY A 85 -1.89 12.72 -2.26
CA GLY A 85 -3.10 12.77 -3.08
C GLY A 85 -4.11 11.72 -2.62
N GLN A 86 -3.68 10.48 -2.44
CA GLN A 86 -4.53 9.40 -1.95
C GLN A 86 -5.11 9.70 -0.55
N PHE A 87 -4.30 10.17 0.39
CA PHE A 87 -4.74 10.53 1.75
C PHE A 87 -5.81 11.60 1.77
N LEU A 88 -5.64 12.64 0.97
CA LEU A 88 -6.59 13.77 0.92
C LEU A 88 -7.91 13.40 0.22
N PHE A 89 -7.84 12.64 -0.86
CA PHE A 89 -8.99 12.42 -1.73
C PHE A 89 -9.74 11.09 -1.48
N THR A 90 -9.11 10.06 -0.91
CA THR A 90 -9.82 8.80 -0.61
C THR A 90 -11.08 8.99 0.25
N PRO A 91 -11.09 9.80 1.33
CA PRO A 91 -12.31 10.02 2.11
C PRO A 91 -13.38 10.79 1.33
N ILE A 92 -12.97 11.69 0.46
CA ILE A 92 -13.88 12.44 -0.42
C ILE A 92 -14.53 11.48 -1.42
N LEU A 93 -13.74 10.66 -2.10
CA LEU A 93 -14.22 9.65 -3.04
C LEU A 93 -15.08 8.60 -2.36
N GLY A 94 -14.71 8.16 -1.15
CA GLY A 94 -15.51 7.24 -0.33
C GLY A 94 -16.88 7.83 0.00
N SER A 95 -16.92 9.08 0.48
CA SER A 95 -18.17 9.75 0.80
C SER A 95 -19.02 10.07 -0.43
N LEU A 96 -18.37 10.38 -1.55
CA LEU A 96 -19.05 10.59 -2.83
C LEU A 96 -19.67 9.27 -3.34
N SER A 97 -18.98 8.14 -3.15
CA SER A 97 -19.49 6.82 -3.50
C SER A 97 -20.73 6.43 -2.69
N ASP A 98 -20.89 6.91 -1.45
CA ASP A 98 -22.10 6.73 -0.66
C ASP A 98 -23.31 7.52 -1.23
N LYS A 99 -23.06 8.59 -1.99
CA LYS A 99 -24.11 9.47 -2.55
C LYS A 99 -24.52 9.09 -3.97
N ILE A 100 -23.52 8.92 -4.85
CA ILE A 100 -23.79 8.71 -6.29
C ILE A 100 -23.77 7.22 -6.68
N GLY A 101 -23.28 6.36 -5.78
CA GLY A 101 -23.09 4.92 -5.99
C GLY A 101 -21.63 4.52 -6.03
N ARG A 102 -21.36 3.24 -5.82
CA ARG A 102 -20.00 2.68 -5.80
C ARG A 102 -19.39 2.61 -7.19
N ARG A 103 -20.19 2.11 -8.15
CA ARG A 103 -19.74 1.88 -9.53
C ARG A 103 -19.19 3.12 -10.23
N PRO A 104 -19.82 4.31 -10.19
CA PRO A 104 -19.32 5.51 -10.85
C PRO A 104 -17.92 5.93 -10.34
N ILE A 105 -17.68 5.79 -9.04
CA ILE A 105 -16.40 6.15 -8.44
C ILE A 105 -15.31 5.14 -8.81
N LEU A 106 -15.60 3.85 -8.84
CA LEU A 106 -14.67 2.83 -9.32
C LEU A 106 -14.27 3.06 -10.78
N LEU A 107 -15.24 3.39 -11.63
CA LEU A 107 -14.99 3.72 -13.04
C LEU A 107 -14.15 4.98 -13.18
N PHE A 108 -14.43 6.03 -12.40
CA PHE A 108 -13.61 7.24 -12.35
C PHE A 108 -12.16 6.95 -11.99
N GLY A 109 -11.94 6.13 -10.95
CA GLY A 109 -10.57 5.76 -10.52
C GLY A 109 -9.80 5.00 -11.60
N LEU A 110 -10.47 4.09 -12.34
CA LEU A 110 -9.83 3.36 -13.46
C LEU A 110 -9.45 4.30 -14.62
N VAL A 111 -10.31 5.27 -14.96
CA VAL A 111 -9.99 6.30 -15.97
C VAL A 111 -8.82 7.17 -15.48
N ALA A 112 -8.87 7.63 -14.25
CA ALA A 112 -7.80 8.43 -13.65
C ALA A 112 -6.46 7.67 -13.69
N ASN A 113 -6.46 6.39 -13.30
CA ASN A 113 -5.27 5.54 -13.34
C ASN A 113 -4.73 5.38 -14.76
N THR A 114 -5.61 5.11 -15.75
CA THR A 114 -5.24 5.04 -17.17
C THR A 114 -4.54 6.31 -17.64
N VAL A 115 -5.18 7.46 -17.42
CA VAL A 115 -4.68 8.75 -17.93
C VAL A 115 -3.38 9.15 -17.24
N PHE A 116 -3.36 9.10 -15.90
CA PHE A 116 -2.21 9.58 -15.15
C PHE A 116 -0.99 8.67 -15.24
N LEU A 117 -1.13 7.35 -15.42
CA LEU A 117 0.01 6.47 -15.68
C LEU A 117 0.66 6.77 -17.04
N ILE A 118 -0.14 6.94 -18.09
CA ILE A 118 0.38 7.30 -19.41
C ILE A 118 1.07 8.66 -19.37
N LEU A 119 0.43 9.68 -18.74
CA LEU A 119 1.03 11.00 -18.58
C LEU A 119 2.31 10.98 -17.73
N PHE A 120 2.40 10.10 -16.74
CA PHE A 120 3.61 9.94 -15.94
C PHE A 120 4.78 9.44 -16.79
N GLY A 121 4.56 8.43 -17.65
CA GLY A 121 5.58 7.93 -18.56
C GLY A 121 6.03 8.94 -19.63
N LEU A 122 5.24 9.99 -19.88
CA LEU A 122 5.55 11.11 -20.79
C LEU A 122 6.11 12.35 -20.07
N ALA A 123 6.30 12.27 -18.74
CA ALA A 123 6.80 13.42 -18.01
C ALA A 123 8.23 13.77 -18.44
N SER A 124 8.44 15.02 -18.81
CA SER A 124 9.73 15.56 -19.26
C SER A 124 10.36 16.55 -18.27
N ALA A 125 9.73 16.78 -17.12
CA ALA A 125 10.21 17.67 -16.06
C ALA A 125 9.71 17.19 -14.68
N LEU A 126 10.44 17.50 -13.62
CA LEU A 126 10.10 17.13 -12.24
C LEU A 126 8.72 17.62 -11.79
N TRP A 127 8.37 18.87 -12.12
CA TRP A 127 7.07 19.43 -11.74
C TRP A 127 5.91 18.64 -12.38
N MET A 128 6.08 18.16 -13.61
CA MET A 128 5.08 17.36 -14.31
C MET A 128 4.95 15.99 -13.64
N ALA A 129 6.07 15.30 -13.35
CA ALA A 129 6.09 14.05 -12.64
C ALA A 129 5.41 14.17 -11.25
N LEU A 130 5.72 15.24 -10.51
CA LEU A 130 5.14 15.53 -9.19
C LEU A 130 3.62 15.74 -9.28
N LEU A 131 3.17 16.60 -10.20
CA LEU A 131 1.75 16.90 -10.39
C LEU A 131 0.96 15.65 -10.79
N VAL A 132 1.47 14.91 -11.78
CA VAL A 132 0.81 13.69 -12.27
C VAL A 132 0.74 12.62 -11.18
N ARG A 133 1.80 12.46 -10.39
CA ARG A 133 1.79 11.54 -9.24
C ARG A 133 0.78 11.93 -8.17
N PHE A 134 0.69 13.21 -7.84
CA PHE A 134 -0.31 13.72 -6.92
C PHE A 134 -1.74 13.48 -7.43
N LEU A 135 -2.01 13.78 -8.70
CA LEU A 135 -3.32 13.58 -9.32
C LEU A 135 -3.69 12.09 -9.47
N ALA A 136 -2.70 11.22 -9.78
CA ALA A 136 -2.89 9.79 -9.78
C ALA A 136 -3.30 9.27 -8.40
N GLY A 137 -2.65 9.75 -7.34
CA GLY A 137 -3.04 9.45 -5.96
C GLY A 137 -4.44 9.99 -5.63
N ALA A 138 -4.77 11.21 -6.04
CA ALA A 138 -6.07 11.82 -5.82
C ALA A 138 -7.21 11.06 -6.53
N GLY A 139 -6.96 10.49 -7.71
CA GLY A 139 -7.92 9.65 -8.42
C GLY A 139 -8.04 8.23 -7.86
N ASN A 140 -7.08 7.77 -7.06
CA ASN A 140 -7.03 6.37 -6.59
C ASN A 140 -7.76 6.17 -5.24
N GLY A 141 -9.09 6.19 -5.29
CA GLY A 141 -9.97 5.77 -4.18
C GLY A 141 -10.49 4.34 -4.30
N ASN A 142 -10.08 3.61 -5.33
CA ASN A 142 -10.67 2.32 -5.75
C ASN A 142 -10.65 1.27 -4.64
N ILE A 143 -9.57 1.16 -3.85
CA ILE A 143 -9.45 0.15 -2.79
C ILE A 143 -10.51 0.36 -1.70
N ALA A 144 -10.70 1.61 -1.26
CA ALA A 144 -11.67 1.93 -0.22
C ALA A 144 -13.10 1.69 -0.72
N VAL A 145 -13.41 2.10 -1.96
CA VAL A 145 -14.72 1.91 -2.58
C VAL A 145 -14.97 0.43 -2.88
N THR A 146 -13.95 -0.35 -3.29
CA THR A 146 -14.07 -1.81 -3.48
C THR A 146 -14.38 -2.52 -2.16
N LYS A 147 -13.71 -2.13 -1.05
CA LYS A 147 -14.03 -2.68 0.27
C LYS A 147 -15.48 -2.39 0.66
N ALA A 148 -15.96 -1.17 0.40
CA ALA A 148 -17.36 -0.81 0.65
C ALA A 148 -18.31 -1.61 -0.25
N TYR A 149 -18.02 -1.74 -1.55
CA TYR A 149 -18.79 -2.54 -2.50
C TYR A 149 -18.91 -4.01 -2.04
N ILE A 150 -17.77 -4.63 -1.65
CA ILE A 150 -17.78 -6.01 -1.12
C ILE A 150 -18.63 -6.09 0.16
N GLY A 151 -18.58 -5.06 1.01
CA GLY A 151 -19.43 -4.96 2.19
C GLY A 151 -20.92 -4.94 1.85
N ASP A 152 -21.30 -4.17 0.80
CA ASP A 152 -22.69 -4.04 0.36
C ASP A 152 -23.27 -5.37 -0.17
N ILE A 153 -22.46 -6.19 -0.88
CA ILE A 153 -22.91 -7.45 -1.52
C ILE A 153 -22.66 -8.72 -0.70
N SER A 154 -22.07 -8.60 0.50
CA SER A 154 -21.64 -9.76 1.30
C SER A 154 -22.49 -9.94 2.55
N SER A 155 -22.85 -11.20 2.85
CA SER A 155 -23.33 -11.57 4.18
C SER A 155 -22.20 -11.59 5.20
N SER A 156 -22.53 -11.53 6.50
CA SER A 156 -21.54 -11.43 7.59
C SER A 156 -20.56 -12.62 7.63
N ASP A 157 -21.01 -13.81 7.22
CA ASP A 157 -20.23 -15.04 7.15
C ASP A 157 -19.28 -15.08 5.92
N GLN A 158 -19.66 -14.48 4.80
CA GLN A 158 -18.88 -14.43 3.56
C GLN A 158 -17.87 -13.27 3.52
N LEU A 159 -18.14 -12.20 4.28
CA LEU A 159 -17.37 -10.97 4.26
C LEU A 159 -15.85 -11.19 4.51
N PRO A 160 -15.41 -11.98 5.51
CA PRO A 160 -13.99 -12.21 5.75
C PRO A 160 -13.27 -12.87 4.56
N ALA A 161 -13.90 -13.87 3.93
CA ALA A 161 -13.32 -14.56 2.78
C ALA A 161 -13.21 -13.64 1.56
N ARG A 162 -14.25 -12.83 1.30
CA ARG A 162 -14.28 -11.86 0.19
C ARG A 162 -13.30 -10.71 0.40
N MET A 163 -13.12 -10.23 1.63
CA MET A 163 -12.07 -9.26 1.96
C MET A 163 -10.65 -9.85 1.79
N GLY A 164 -10.49 -11.15 2.03
CA GLY A 164 -9.24 -11.87 1.75
C GLY A 164 -8.80 -11.82 0.28
N MET A 165 -9.75 -11.71 -0.65
CA MET A 165 -9.45 -11.54 -2.08
C MET A 165 -8.70 -10.25 -2.37
N ILE A 166 -9.01 -9.15 -1.65
CA ILE A 166 -8.27 -7.89 -1.78
C ILE A 166 -6.81 -8.11 -1.35
N GLY A 167 -6.60 -8.80 -0.23
CA GLY A 167 -5.24 -9.15 0.22
C GLY A 167 -4.46 -9.98 -0.80
N ALA A 168 -5.13 -10.95 -1.46
CA ALA A 168 -4.53 -11.72 -2.54
C ALA A 168 -4.15 -10.85 -3.75
N SER A 169 -5.02 -9.88 -4.12
CA SER A 169 -4.70 -8.92 -5.19
C SER A 169 -3.47 -8.08 -4.87
N PHE A 170 -3.30 -7.66 -3.61
CA PHE A 170 -2.09 -6.95 -3.16
C PHE A 170 -0.84 -7.83 -3.33
N GLY A 171 -0.86 -9.07 -2.82
CA GLY A 171 0.28 -9.98 -2.92
C GLY A 171 0.68 -10.26 -4.38
N LEU A 172 -0.29 -10.59 -5.23
CA LEU A 172 -0.06 -10.84 -6.65
C LEU A 172 0.39 -9.57 -7.39
N GLY A 173 -0.18 -8.41 -7.07
CA GLY A 173 0.22 -7.13 -7.64
C GLY A 173 1.67 -6.78 -7.32
N PHE A 174 2.09 -6.95 -6.07
CA PHE A 174 3.48 -6.74 -5.64
C PHE A 174 4.47 -7.76 -6.24
N MET A 175 4.01 -8.94 -6.63
CA MET A 175 4.84 -9.93 -7.33
C MET A 175 4.96 -9.60 -8.82
N ILE A 176 3.83 -9.37 -9.48
CA ILE A 176 3.74 -9.23 -10.94
C ILE A 176 4.19 -7.84 -11.40
N GLY A 177 3.76 -6.78 -10.69
CA GLY A 177 3.99 -5.39 -11.10
C GLY A 177 5.46 -5.03 -11.26
N PRO A 178 6.30 -5.16 -10.23
CA PRO A 178 7.71 -4.81 -10.33
C PRO A 178 8.48 -5.67 -11.35
N PHE A 179 8.10 -6.95 -11.48
CA PHE A 179 8.68 -7.83 -12.50
C PHE A 179 8.44 -7.30 -13.92
N ILE A 180 7.19 -6.99 -14.24
CA ILE A 180 6.83 -6.43 -15.55
C ILE A 180 7.46 -5.04 -15.71
N GLY A 181 7.42 -4.20 -14.68
CA GLY A 181 8.00 -2.86 -14.70
C GLY A 181 9.47 -2.86 -15.06
N GLY A 182 10.27 -3.70 -14.38
CA GLY A 182 11.70 -3.82 -14.66
C GLY A 182 12.03 -4.38 -16.04
N ILE A 183 11.22 -5.34 -16.56
CA ILE A 183 11.45 -5.92 -17.90
C ILE A 183 11.10 -4.92 -19.01
N LEU A 184 10.04 -4.14 -18.85
CA LEU A 184 9.56 -3.22 -19.89
C LEU A 184 10.31 -1.88 -19.89
N THR A 185 11.17 -1.62 -18.91
CA THR A 185 12.02 -0.43 -18.88
C THR A 185 13.09 -0.50 -19.98
N ASP A 186 13.43 0.65 -20.54
CA ASP A 186 14.40 0.82 -21.62
C ASP A 186 14.15 -0.14 -22.80
N PRO A 187 13.02 0.03 -23.51
CA PRO A 187 12.65 -0.88 -24.61
C PRO A 187 13.59 -0.80 -25.80
N ALA A 188 14.28 0.33 -26.00
CA ALA A 188 15.22 0.50 -27.09
C ALA A 188 16.40 -0.49 -26.97
N SER A 189 17.04 -0.57 -25.80
CA SER A 189 18.13 -1.49 -25.56
C SER A 189 17.65 -2.91 -25.25
N SER A 190 16.48 -3.07 -24.60
CA SER A 190 15.96 -4.37 -24.14
C SER A 190 15.41 -5.23 -25.29
N PHE A 191 14.71 -4.63 -26.24
CA PHE A 191 13.97 -5.35 -27.28
C PHE A 191 14.49 -5.04 -28.70
N GLY A 192 15.10 -3.88 -28.91
CA GLY A 192 15.56 -3.47 -30.23
C GLY A 192 14.45 -3.38 -31.28
N GLY A 193 14.75 -3.58 -32.55
CA GLY A 193 13.77 -3.63 -33.65
C GLY A 193 12.87 -2.37 -33.71
N PRO A 194 11.53 -2.49 -33.57
CA PRO A 194 10.64 -1.34 -33.64
C PRO A 194 10.89 -0.30 -32.55
N PHE A 195 11.56 -0.69 -31.45
CA PHE A 195 11.88 0.18 -30.32
C PHE A 195 13.26 0.86 -30.48
N ALA A 196 14.12 0.45 -31.40
CA ALA A 196 15.44 1.02 -31.63
C ALA A 196 15.33 2.33 -32.42
N ASN A 197 14.86 3.39 -31.81
CA ASN A 197 14.77 4.73 -32.40
C ASN A 197 14.84 5.80 -31.30
N ASP A 198 15.19 7.02 -31.72
CA ASP A 198 15.41 8.19 -30.85
C ASP A 198 14.25 8.48 -29.89
N TRP A 199 13.01 8.19 -30.30
CA TRP A 199 11.86 8.44 -29.46
C TRP A 199 11.82 7.52 -28.24
N TRP A 200 12.08 6.22 -28.41
CA TRP A 200 12.11 5.26 -27.31
C TRP A 200 13.36 5.42 -26.43
N GLU A 201 14.48 5.84 -27.01
CA GLU A 201 15.68 6.18 -26.26
C GLU A 201 15.44 7.40 -25.36
N ALA A 202 14.66 8.40 -25.84
CA ALA A 202 14.28 9.56 -25.06
C ALA A 202 13.18 9.27 -24.00
N HIS A 203 12.46 8.13 -24.11
CA HIS A 203 11.35 7.78 -23.23
C HIS A 203 11.47 6.34 -22.68
N PRO A 204 12.56 6.01 -21.96
CA PRO A 204 12.85 4.62 -21.54
C PRO A 204 11.79 4.07 -20.56
N TYR A 205 11.06 4.93 -19.84
CA TYR A 205 10.05 4.54 -18.84
C TYR A 205 8.60 4.61 -19.38
N PHE A 206 8.42 4.93 -20.66
CA PHE A 206 7.06 5.07 -21.21
C PHE A 206 6.36 3.72 -21.39
N LEU A 207 7.07 2.70 -21.90
CA LEU A 207 6.46 1.39 -22.19
C LEU A 207 5.81 0.73 -20.96
N PRO A 208 6.47 0.66 -19.78
CA PRO A 208 5.84 0.11 -18.58
C PRO A 208 4.62 0.94 -18.15
N CYS A 209 4.68 2.26 -18.25
CA CYS A 209 3.55 3.14 -17.92
C CYS A 209 2.38 2.95 -18.90
N LEU A 210 2.64 2.84 -20.19
CA LEU A 210 1.64 2.55 -21.23
C LEU A 210 0.98 1.18 -20.97
N PHE A 211 1.78 0.15 -20.69
CA PHE A 211 1.27 -1.19 -20.38
C PHE A 211 0.28 -1.17 -19.21
N SER A 212 0.64 -0.51 -18.14
CA SER A 212 -0.23 -0.38 -16.97
C SER A 212 -1.49 0.44 -17.27
N GLY A 213 -1.35 1.54 -18.03
CA GLY A 213 -2.49 2.34 -18.49
C GLY A 213 -3.48 1.51 -19.35
N VAL A 214 -2.96 0.69 -20.28
CA VAL A 214 -3.77 -0.20 -21.12
C VAL A 214 -4.49 -1.26 -20.26
N LEU A 215 -3.81 -1.87 -19.29
CA LEU A 215 -4.45 -2.80 -18.35
C LEU A 215 -5.59 -2.13 -17.58
N SER A 216 -5.37 -0.90 -17.10
CA SER A 216 -6.41 -0.13 -16.40
C SER A 216 -7.60 0.21 -17.33
N ALA A 217 -7.33 0.56 -18.59
CA ALA A 217 -8.37 0.79 -19.60
C ALA A 217 -9.17 -0.49 -19.90
N ILE A 218 -8.52 -1.64 -20.00
CA ILE A 218 -9.20 -2.94 -20.16
C ILE A 218 -10.09 -3.21 -18.94
N SER A 219 -9.57 -3.00 -17.72
CA SER A 219 -10.34 -3.15 -16.48
C SER A 219 -11.55 -2.21 -16.45
N PHE A 220 -11.41 -0.97 -16.92
CA PHE A 220 -12.51 -0.02 -17.07
C PHE A 220 -13.59 -0.53 -18.03
N LEU A 221 -13.21 -1.03 -19.20
CA LEU A 221 -14.15 -1.58 -20.19
C LEU A 221 -14.89 -2.82 -19.66
N LEU A 222 -14.19 -3.70 -18.93
CA LEU A 222 -14.80 -4.85 -18.27
C LEU A 222 -15.77 -4.41 -17.16
N ALA A 223 -15.35 -3.43 -16.33
CA ALA A 223 -16.21 -2.92 -15.27
C ALA A 223 -17.46 -2.22 -15.79
N ILE A 224 -17.37 -1.46 -16.90
CA ILE A 224 -18.58 -0.88 -17.55
C ILE A 224 -19.57 -1.96 -17.94
N LYS A 225 -19.12 -3.07 -18.50
CA LYS A 225 -19.99 -4.12 -19.03
C LYS A 225 -20.52 -5.05 -17.94
N MET A 226 -19.73 -5.35 -16.91
CA MET A 226 -19.98 -6.49 -16.03
C MET A 226 -20.17 -6.12 -14.55
N LEU A 227 -19.82 -4.89 -14.14
CA LEU A 227 -19.95 -4.49 -12.73
C LEU A 227 -21.30 -3.79 -12.51
N PRO A 228 -22.27 -4.41 -11.81
CA PRO A 228 -23.50 -3.75 -11.43
C PRO A 228 -23.27 -2.70 -10.34
N GLU A 229 -24.27 -1.86 -10.05
CA GLU A 229 -24.23 -0.97 -8.90
C GLU A 229 -24.60 -1.75 -7.63
N SER A 230 -23.78 -1.65 -6.57
CA SER A 230 -24.04 -2.34 -5.31
C SER A 230 -24.92 -1.55 -4.35
N LEU A 231 -24.97 -0.22 -4.50
CA LEU A 231 -25.71 0.67 -3.61
C LEU A 231 -26.98 1.19 -4.31
N PRO A 232 -28.17 0.64 -4.02
CA PRO A 232 -29.44 1.11 -4.58
C PRO A 232 -29.69 2.59 -4.30
N LYS A 233 -30.41 3.27 -5.20
CA LYS A 233 -30.66 4.71 -5.07
C LYS A 233 -31.36 5.08 -3.75
N GLU A 234 -32.21 4.20 -3.27
CA GLU A 234 -33.00 4.36 -2.03
C GLU A 234 -32.13 4.27 -0.76
N GLU A 235 -30.98 3.59 -0.83
CA GLU A 235 -30.03 3.41 0.30
C GLU A 235 -28.91 4.46 0.27
N ARG A 236 -28.85 5.30 -0.77
CA ARG A 236 -27.82 6.36 -0.87
C ARG A 236 -28.08 7.45 0.15
N LYS A 237 -27.00 7.92 0.77
CA LYS A 237 -27.08 9.01 1.75
C LYS A 237 -27.59 10.28 1.10
N SER A 238 -28.77 10.74 1.51
CA SER A 238 -29.39 12.00 1.11
C SER A 238 -29.03 13.11 2.08
N GLY A 239 -28.51 14.23 1.59
CA GLY A 239 -28.25 15.41 2.41
C GLY A 239 -26.79 15.83 2.48
N PRO A 240 -26.53 17.08 2.99
CA PRO A 240 -25.19 17.54 3.24
C PRO A 240 -24.58 16.67 4.36
N GLN A 241 -23.45 16.00 4.09
CA GLN A 241 -22.65 15.47 5.18
C GLN A 241 -22.07 16.66 5.91
N ASN A 242 -22.47 16.84 7.20
CA ASN A 242 -21.98 17.91 8.05
C ASN A 242 -20.47 17.84 8.32
N GLU A 243 -19.79 16.77 7.86
CA GLU A 243 -18.34 16.66 7.94
C GLU A 243 -17.77 16.20 6.59
N LEU A 244 -16.99 17.09 5.96
CA LEU A 244 -16.08 16.74 4.89
C LEU A 244 -15.23 15.53 5.34
N GLY A 245 -15.02 14.55 4.47
CA GLY A 245 -14.27 13.32 4.79
C GLY A 245 -12.93 13.59 5.48
N PHE A 246 -12.29 14.73 5.18
CA PHE A 246 -11.06 15.18 5.82
C PHE A 246 -11.23 15.53 7.31
N LYS A 247 -12.35 16.17 7.69
CA LYS A 247 -12.65 16.46 9.11
C LYS A 247 -12.81 15.17 9.92
N LYS A 248 -13.38 14.12 9.32
CA LYS A 248 -13.48 12.80 9.94
C LYS A 248 -12.10 12.18 10.19
N ILE A 249 -11.15 12.34 9.26
CA ILE A 249 -9.76 11.87 9.48
C ILE A 249 -9.14 12.62 10.65
N ILE A 250 -9.23 13.94 10.67
CA ILE A 250 -8.69 14.75 11.78
C ILE A 250 -9.33 14.33 13.11
N ASN A 251 -10.64 14.18 13.13
CA ASN A 251 -11.36 13.75 14.34
C ASN A 251 -10.92 12.35 14.79
N ASN A 252 -10.69 11.41 13.87
CA ASN A 252 -10.17 10.08 14.20
C ASN A 252 -8.74 10.15 14.74
N LEU A 253 -7.88 10.99 14.17
CA LEU A 253 -6.49 11.18 14.64
C LEU A 253 -6.47 11.86 16.03
N VAL A 254 -7.23 12.92 16.22
CA VAL A 254 -7.35 13.60 17.53
C VAL A 254 -7.96 12.65 18.57
N GLY A 255 -8.92 11.84 18.17
CA GLY A 255 -9.60 10.88 19.04
C GLY A 255 -8.77 9.66 19.44
N ILE A 256 -7.53 9.49 18.90
CA ILE A 256 -6.63 8.39 19.32
C ILE A 256 -6.33 8.47 20.82
N LYS A 257 -6.18 9.67 21.37
CA LYS A 257 -5.91 9.89 22.80
C LYS A 257 -6.99 9.34 23.72
N ASP A 258 -8.24 9.26 23.24
CA ASP A 258 -9.41 8.81 23.99
C ASP A 258 -9.62 7.28 23.89
N LEU A 259 -8.80 6.59 23.08
CA LEU A 259 -8.87 5.15 22.92
C LEU A 259 -8.21 4.43 24.13
N ASN A 260 -8.64 3.20 24.36
CA ASN A 260 -8.01 2.28 25.31
C ASN A 260 -6.47 2.26 25.09
N PRO A 261 -5.66 2.29 26.17
CA PRO A 261 -4.19 2.30 26.07
C PRO A 261 -3.61 1.19 25.19
N THR A 262 -4.16 -0.03 25.24
CA THR A 262 -3.71 -1.17 24.40
C THR A 262 -3.98 -0.92 22.93
N VAL A 263 -5.18 -0.47 22.57
CA VAL A 263 -5.55 -0.12 21.18
C VAL A 263 -4.68 1.02 20.67
N ARG A 264 -4.47 2.05 21.49
CA ARG A 264 -3.60 3.18 21.15
C ARG A 264 -2.17 2.73 20.87
N LYS A 265 -1.59 1.89 21.74
CA LYS A 265 -0.24 1.33 21.53
C LYS A 265 -0.16 0.52 20.23
N LEU A 266 -1.15 -0.32 19.92
CA LEU A 266 -1.19 -1.08 18.66
C LEU A 266 -1.24 -0.18 17.42
N ILE A 267 -1.97 0.94 17.47
CA ILE A 267 -2.00 1.93 16.40
C ILE A 267 -0.61 2.57 16.21
N PHE A 268 0.08 2.93 17.29
CA PHE A 268 1.43 3.49 17.22
C PHE A 268 2.46 2.47 16.74
N VAL A 269 2.37 1.20 17.15
CA VAL A 269 3.22 0.11 16.62
C VAL A 269 3.06 -0.02 15.10
N ASN A 270 1.81 0.01 14.62
CA ASN A 270 1.56 -0.01 13.18
C ASN A 270 2.16 1.20 12.45
N ALA A 271 2.00 2.40 13.01
CA ALA A 271 2.54 3.61 12.42
C ALA A 271 4.07 3.61 12.38
N SER A 272 4.72 3.17 13.46
CA SER A 272 6.19 3.03 13.53
C SER A 272 6.71 2.01 12.51
N PHE A 273 6.05 0.86 12.41
CA PHE A 273 6.39 -0.17 11.43
C PHE A 273 6.26 0.36 9.99
N LEU A 274 5.13 1.00 9.66
CA LEU A 274 4.90 1.58 8.34
C LEU A 274 5.90 2.70 8.03
N LEU A 275 6.26 3.52 9.02
CA LEU A 275 7.28 4.56 8.85
C LEU A 275 8.63 3.95 8.49
N ALA A 276 9.09 2.96 9.28
CA ALA A 276 10.35 2.25 9.02
C ALA A 276 10.34 1.56 7.64
N PHE A 277 9.23 0.89 7.31
CA PHE A 277 9.08 0.17 6.05
C PHE A 277 9.08 1.12 4.84
N THR A 278 8.40 2.27 4.92
CA THR A 278 8.39 3.24 3.81
C THR A 278 9.71 4.00 3.68
N MET A 279 10.42 4.25 4.77
CA MET A 279 11.79 4.77 4.72
C MET A 279 12.70 3.82 3.94
N MET A 280 12.69 2.53 4.29
CA MET A 280 13.45 1.51 3.56
C MET A 280 13.04 1.44 2.09
N HIS A 281 11.75 1.37 1.82
CA HIS A 281 11.23 1.25 0.45
C HIS A 281 11.70 2.39 -0.48
N THR A 282 11.82 3.61 0.05
CA THR A 282 12.33 4.78 -0.67
C THR A 282 13.83 4.67 -0.95
N THR A 283 14.62 4.27 0.06
CA THR A 283 16.08 4.32 -0.01
C THR A 283 16.71 3.01 -0.52
N PHE A 284 15.96 1.91 -0.54
CA PHE A 284 16.48 0.64 -1.02
C PHE A 284 16.93 0.71 -2.48
N ILE A 285 16.12 1.32 -3.37
CA ILE A 285 16.49 1.45 -4.79
C ILE A 285 17.62 2.48 -4.94
N LEU A 286 17.65 3.55 -4.16
CA LEU A 286 18.79 4.48 -4.14
C LEU A 286 20.09 3.76 -3.79
N PHE A 287 20.05 2.85 -2.81
CA PHE A 287 21.20 2.04 -2.41
C PHE A 287 21.60 1.01 -3.48
N THR A 288 20.63 0.31 -4.07
CA THR A 288 20.93 -0.72 -5.07
C THR A 288 21.41 -0.11 -6.39
N ALA A 289 20.91 1.08 -6.77
CA ALA A 289 21.33 1.83 -7.96
C ALA A 289 22.72 2.50 -7.79
N MET A 290 23.10 2.82 -6.55
CA MET A 290 24.38 3.47 -6.28
C MET A 290 25.55 2.60 -6.75
N PRO A 291 26.59 3.18 -7.40
CA PRO A 291 27.75 2.45 -7.88
C PRO A 291 28.46 1.65 -6.77
N ILE A 292 29.06 0.52 -7.15
CA ILE A 292 29.75 -0.41 -6.23
C ILE A 292 30.92 0.27 -5.51
N ASP A 293 31.68 1.09 -6.21
CA ASP A 293 32.80 1.87 -5.68
C ASP A 293 32.39 2.91 -4.63
N LYS A 294 31.12 3.33 -4.67
CA LYS A 294 30.49 4.24 -3.67
C LYS A 294 29.78 3.50 -2.53
N GLY A 295 29.82 2.18 -2.53
CA GLY A 295 29.22 1.35 -1.49
C GLY A 295 27.83 0.79 -1.83
N GLY A 296 27.28 1.08 -3.00
CA GLY A 296 26.03 0.51 -3.51
C GLY A 296 26.22 -0.84 -4.21
N LEU A 297 25.19 -1.30 -4.94
CA LEU A 297 25.19 -2.59 -5.62
C LEU A 297 25.33 -2.46 -7.16
N GLY A 298 25.15 -1.26 -7.72
CA GLY A 298 25.22 -0.98 -9.17
C GLY A 298 24.14 -1.71 -9.96
N TYR A 299 22.96 -1.94 -9.37
CA TYR A 299 21.86 -2.62 -10.03
C TYR A 299 21.05 -1.66 -10.91
N ASP A 300 20.54 -2.19 -12.00
CA ASP A 300 19.59 -1.53 -12.89
C ASP A 300 18.13 -1.78 -12.46
N GLU A 301 17.20 -1.21 -13.19
CA GLU A 301 15.75 -1.33 -12.96
C GLU A 301 15.26 -2.78 -13.07
N ARG A 302 15.88 -3.57 -13.96
CA ARG A 302 15.53 -4.97 -14.17
C ARG A 302 15.91 -5.84 -12.99
N MET A 303 17.12 -5.64 -12.44
CA MET A 303 17.58 -6.34 -11.24
C MET A 303 16.69 -5.98 -10.04
N ASN A 304 16.34 -4.70 -9.89
CA ASN A 304 15.39 -4.26 -8.86
C ASN A 304 13.99 -4.87 -9.08
N GLY A 305 13.53 -4.98 -10.33
CA GLY A 305 12.31 -5.69 -10.70
C GLY A 305 12.29 -7.13 -10.20
N TYR A 306 13.38 -7.88 -10.38
CA TYR A 306 13.52 -9.26 -9.89
C TYR A 306 13.50 -9.35 -8.36
N ILE A 307 14.16 -8.42 -7.67
CA ILE A 307 14.17 -8.38 -6.20
C ILE A 307 12.74 -8.16 -5.67
N PHE A 308 12.02 -7.17 -6.18
CA PHE A 308 10.65 -6.90 -5.72
C PHE A 308 9.66 -8.00 -6.11
N ALA A 309 9.83 -8.65 -7.27
CA ALA A 309 9.06 -9.84 -7.65
C ALA A 309 9.27 -10.98 -6.65
N PHE A 310 10.52 -11.22 -6.26
CA PHE A 310 10.87 -12.21 -5.24
C PHE A 310 10.26 -11.86 -3.87
N VAL A 311 10.34 -10.59 -3.44
CA VAL A 311 9.71 -10.09 -2.22
C VAL A 311 8.19 -10.33 -2.24
N GLY A 312 7.54 -10.06 -3.38
CA GLY A 312 6.12 -10.34 -3.57
C GLY A 312 5.80 -11.83 -3.47
N LEU A 313 6.62 -12.69 -4.06
CA LEU A 313 6.49 -14.16 -3.97
C LEU A 313 6.56 -14.64 -2.50
N ILE A 314 7.55 -14.18 -1.74
CA ILE A 314 7.66 -14.50 -0.31
C ILE A 314 6.44 -13.99 0.45
N GLY A 315 5.94 -12.79 0.14
CA GLY A 315 4.71 -12.25 0.71
C GLY A 315 3.50 -13.16 0.47
N VAL A 316 3.32 -13.65 -0.76
CA VAL A 316 2.25 -14.60 -1.12
C VAL A 316 2.39 -15.91 -0.33
N ILE A 317 3.60 -16.48 -0.23
CA ILE A 317 3.86 -17.71 0.53
C ILE A 317 3.51 -17.53 2.02
N VAL A 318 3.96 -16.43 2.62
CA VAL A 318 3.75 -16.18 4.05
C VAL A 318 2.27 -15.88 4.34
N GLN A 319 1.66 -14.94 3.62
CA GLN A 319 0.27 -14.54 3.90
C GLN A 319 -0.75 -15.55 3.38
N GLY A 320 -0.50 -16.19 2.24
CA GLY A 320 -1.40 -17.17 1.64
C GLY A 320 -1.28 -18.57 2.26
N GLY A 321 -0.07 -18.97 2.64
CA GLY A 321 0.22 -20.35 3.08
C GLY A 321 0.55 -20.48 4.56
N LEU A 322 1.51 -19.68 5.07
CA LEU A 322 2.10 -19.91 6.39
C LEU A 322 1.33 -19.27 7.55
N ILE A 323 0.66 -18.15 7.33
CA ILE A 323 0.01 -17.40 8.42
C ILE A 323 -1.05 -18.23 9.16
N ARG A 324 -1.89 -18.98 8.43
CA ARG A 324 -2.98 -19.79 9.02
C ARG A 324 -2.46 -20.90 9.95
N PRO A 325 -1.50 -21.77 9.55
CA PRO A 325 -0.97 -22.77 10.46
C PRO A 325 -0.19 -22.15 11.62
N LEU A 326 0.51 -21.04 11.41
CA LEU A 326 1.28 -20.36 12.46
C LEU A 326 0.36 -19.79 13.55
N THR A 327 -0.73 -19.11 13.17
CA THR A 327 -1.69 -18.52 14.13
C THR A 327 -2.51 -19.57 14.88
N LYS A 328 -2.58 -20.82 14.40
CA LYS A 328 -3.17 -21.95 15.15
C LYS A 328 -2.22 -22.50 16.21
N LYS A 329 -0.90 -22.38 16.00
CA LYS A 329 0.12 -23.01 16.85
C LYS A 329 0.77 -22.03 17.82
N TYR A 330 0.86 -20.76 17.46
CA TYR A 330 1.56 -19.71 18.21
C TYR A 330 0.64 -18.53 18.50
N ASP A 331 0.88 -17.87 19.63
CA ASP A 331 0.18 -16.64 19.98
C ASP A 331 0.39 -15.55 18.92
N VAL A 332 -0.69 -14.85 18.58
CA VAL A 332 -0.69 -13.81 17.53
C VAL A 332 0.24 -12.64 17.87
N ARG A 333 0.40 -12.32 19.18
CA ARG A 333 1.31 -11.26 19.64
C ARG A 333 2.77 -11.64 19.39
N ASN A 334 3.14 -12.89 19.68
CA ASN A 334 4.50 -13.39 19.45
C ASN A 334 4.84 -13.40 17.95
N LEU A 335 3.89 -13.77 17.09
CA LEU A 335 4.05 -13.71 15.64
C LEU A 335 4.19 -12.27 15.14
N MET A 336 3.47 -11.31 15.73
CA MET A 336 3.62 -9.90 15.40
C MET A 336 5.02 -9.39 15.78
N VAL A 337 5.50 -9.72 16.97
CA VAL A 337 6.87 -9.34 17.44
C VAL A 337 7.92 -9.98 16.54
N LEU A 338 7.77 -11.26 16.20
CA LEU A 338 8.65 -11.94 15.25
C LEU A 338 8.68 -11.23 13.89
N GLY A 339 7.51 -10.81 13.39
CA GLY A 339 7.40 -10.05 12.14
C GLY A 339 8.19 -8.74 12.17
N ILE A 340 8.06 -7.96 13.27
CA ILE A 340 8.82 -6.71 13.44
C ILE A 340 10.33 -7.02 13.55
N PHE A 341 10.70 -8.05 14.32
CA PHE A 341 12.11 -8.44 14.50
C PHE A 341 12.77 -8.83 13.18
N LEU A 342 12.11 -9.69 12.38
CA LEU A 342 12.63 -10.10 11.06
C LEU A 342 12.80 -8.88 10.14
N THR A 343 11.84 -7.96 10.13
CA THR A 343 11.94 -6.72 9.35
C THR A 343 13.09 -5.86 9.84
N ALA A 344 13.23 -5.63 11.15
CA ALA A 344 14.32 -4.84 11.73
C ALA A 344 15.70 -5.44 11.45
N PHE A 345 15.82 -6.78 11.54
CA PHE A 345 17.03 -7.51 11.20
C PHE A 345 17.41 -7.32 9.73
N GLY A 346 16.45 -7.50 8.80
CA GLY A 346 16.67 -7.28 7.37
C GLY A 346 17.09 -5.82 7.08
N LEU A 347 16.42 -4.84 7.70
CA LEU A 347 16.77 -3.43 7.58
C LEU A 347 18.21 -3.14 8.05
N GLY A 348 18.61 -3.71 9.18
CA GLY A 348 19.97 -3.56 9.70
C GLY A 348 21.02 -4.24 8.82
N TRP A 349 20.64 -5.22 8.01
CA TRP A 349 21.56 -5.96 7.13
C TRP A 349 21.77 -5.29 5.77
N ILE A 350 20.76 -4.60 5.21
CA ILE A 350 20.85 -3.95 3.88
C ILE A 350 22.14 -3.16 3.67
N PRO A 351 22.57 -2.26 4.59
CA PRO A 351 23.74 -1.42 4.35
C PRO A 351 25.06 -2.19 4.16
N TYR A 352 25.09 -3.45 4.58
CA TYR A 352 26.29 -4.31 4.54
C TYR A 352 26.27 -5.31 3.38
N LEU A 353 25.39 -5.10 2.39
CA LEU A 353 25.26 -5.98 1.22
C LEU A 353 26.29 -5.69 0.11
N ASN A 354 27.12 -4.69 0.24
CA ASN A 354 28.21 -4.43 -0.71
C ASN A 354 29.54 -4.99 -0.18
N PRO A 355 30.33 -5.70 -1.04
CA PRO A 355 29.94 -6.36 -2.29
C PRO A 355 29.51 -7.81 -2.03
N THR A 356 28.24 -8.11 -2.18
CA THR A 356 27.75 -9.47 -1.98
C THR A 356 27.08 -10.03 -3.24
N PRO A 357 27.04 -11.38 -3.40
CA PRO A 357 26.28 -12.00 -4.48
C PRO A 357 24.79 -11.66 -4.41
N PHE A 358 24.12 -11.60 -5.56
CA PHE A 358 22.67 -11.34 -5.66
C PHE A 358 21.81 -12.23 -4.74
N THR A 359 22.22 -13.49 -4.57
CA THR A 359 21.54 -14.44 -3.66
C THR A 359 21.51 -13.99 -2.20
N ILE A 360 22.56 -13.31 -1.73
CA ILE A 360 22.61 -12.75 -0.37
C ILE A 360 21.65 -11.57 -0.24
N VAL A 361 21.53 -10.75 -1.29
CA VAL A 361 20.54 -9.65 -1.33
C VAL A 361 19.11 -10.24 -1.24
N LEU A 362 18.81 -11.30 -2.00
CA LEU A 362 17.52 -11.98 -1.91
C LEU A 362 17.28 -12.58 -0.52
N LEU A 363 18.31 -13.11 0.14
CA LEU A 363 18.19 -13.63 1.49
C LEU A 363 17.85 -12.51 2.49
N ALA A 364 18.52 -11.35 2.42
CA ALA A 364 18.20 -10.19 3.26
C ALA A 364 16.76 -9.71 3.03
N MET A 365 16.33 -9.66 1.77
CA MET A 365 14.97 -9.27 1.41
C MET A 365 13.93 -10.29 1.85
N THR A 366 14.29 -11.58 1.99
CA THR A 366 13.41 -12.61 2.56
C THR A 366 13.01 -12.28 4.00
N PHE A 367 13.93 -11.79 4.82
CA PHE A 367 13.61 -11.39 6.21
C PHE A 367 12.62 -10.23 6.24
N ILE A 368 12.78 -9.24 5.38
CA ILE A 368 11.88 -8.10 5.30
C ILE A 368 10.49 -8.54 4.80
N ALA A 369 10.45 -9.33 3.73
CA ALA A 369 9.20 -9.81 3.15
C ALA A 369 8.43 -10.74 4.10
N ALA A 370 9.11 -11.68 4.74
CA ALA A 370 8.51 -12.57 5.73
C ALA A 370 8.06 -11.80 6.97
N GLY A 371 8.87 -10.85 7.43
CA GLY A 371 8.53 -9.98 8.55
C GLY A 371 7.27 -9.16 8.30
N ASN A 372 7.18 -8.48 7.17
CA ASN A 372 5.98 -7.74 6.76
C ASN A 372 4.77 -8.67 6.58
N GLY A 373 4.99 -9.86 5.99
CA GLY A 373 3.95 -10.86 5.77
C GLY A 373 3.35 -11.41 7.06
N LEU A 374 4.12 -11.50 8.14
CA LEU A 374 3.65 -11.88 9.47
C LEU A 374 3.02 -10.69 10.21
N PHE A 375 3.64 -9.50 10.13
CA PHE A 375 3.22 -8.34 10.89
C PHE A 375 1.81 -7.85 10.52
N GLN A 376 1.53 -7.64 9.24
CA GLN A 376 0.29 -7.02 8.78
C GLN A 376 -0.98 -7.74 9.24
N PRO A 377 -1.14 -9.07 9.02
CA PRO A 377 -2.34 -9.79 9.42
C PRO A 377 -2.44 -9.97 10.94
N THR A 378 -1.32 -10.17 11.65
CA THR A 378 -1.32 -10.35 13.11
C THR A 378 -1.67 -9.06 13.83
N GLN A 379 -1.12 -7.93 13.38
CA GLN A 379 -1.43 -6.59 13.90
C GLN A 379 -2.91 -6.24 13.70
N SER A 380 -3.45 -6.48 12.51
CA SER A 380 -4.87 -6.23 12.21
C SER A 380 -5.79 -7.11 13.06
N THR A 381 -5.42 -8.38 13.28
CA THR A 381 -6.18 -9.29 14.14
C THR A 381 -6.19 -8.82 15.58
N LEU A 382 -5.02 -8.50 16.16
CA LEU A 382 -4.92 -8.00 17.53
C LEU A 382 -5.72 -6.72 17.73
N LEU A 383 -5.59 -5.76 16.83
CA LEU A 383 -6.31 -4.49 16.92
C LEU A 383 -7.82 -4.71 16.92
N THR A 384 -8.31 -5.58 16.02
CA THR A 384 -9.73 -5.89 15.90
C THR A 384 -10.26 -6.60 17.16
N THR A 385 -9.49 -7.54 17.70
CA THR A 385 -9.84 -8.29 18.92
C THR A 385 -9.91 -7.37 20.14
N GLU A 386 -8.88 -6.53 20.35
CA GLU A 386 -8.83 -5.59 21.46
C GLU A 386 -9.92 -4.49 21.36
N ALA A 387 -10.22 -4.03 20.13
CA ALA A 387 -11.30 -3.06 19.92
C ALA A 387 -12.68 -3.65 20.29
N ARG A 388 -12.94 -4.91 19.90
CA ARG A 388 -14.18 -5.62 20.24
C ARG A 388 -14.28 -5.92 21.74
N GLY A 389 -13.19 -6.38 22.36
CA GLY A 389 -13.15 -6.64 23.82
C GLY A 389 -13.40 -5.39 24.65
N GLY A 390 -12.99 -4.22 24.16
CA GLY A 390 -13.24 -2.92 24.79
C GLY A 390 -14.57 -2.25 24.39
N ASN A 391 -15.46 -2.91 23.66
CA ASN A 391 -16.71 -2.35 23.13
C ASN A 391 -16.52 -1.02 22.34
N LEU A 392 -15.37 -0.86 21.69
CA LEU A 392 -15.06 0.34 20.91
C LEU A 392 -15.69 0.26 19.51
N ASP A 393 -16.05 1.43 18.97
CA ASP A 393 -16.45 1.52 17.56
C ASP A 393 -15.28 1.11 16.65
N LEU A 394 -15.41 -0.05 16.01
CA LEU A 394 -14.40 -0.62 15.14
C LEU A 394 -14.09 0.31 13.96
N GLY A 395 -15.10 1.02 13.43
CA GLY A 395 -14.92 1.98 12.36
C GLY A 395 -14.03 3.15 12.76
N ARG A 396 -14.19 3.66 13.98
CA ARG A 396 -13.34 4.72 14.57
C ARG A 396 -11.90 4.23 14.76
N VAL A 397 -11.72 3.03 15.33
CA VAL A 397 -10.39 2.45 15.58
C VAL A 397 -9.62 2.19 14.28
N MET A 398 -10.28 1.55 13.32
CA MET A 398 -9.67 1.28 12.00
C MET A 398 -9.39 2.58 11.22
N GLY A 399 -10.29 3.56 11.32
CA GLY A 399 -10.09 4.88 10.72
C GLY A 399 -8.90 5.63 11.32
N ALA A 400 -8.69 5.53 12.62
CA ALA A 400 -7.54 6.12 13.32
C ALA A 400 -6.22 5.44 12.91
N GLN A 401 -6.20 4.09 12.85
CA GLN A 401 -5.05 3.33 12.36
C GLN A 401 -4.69 3.69 10.92
N GLU A 402 -5.67 3.73 10.02
CA GLU A 402 -5.43 4.02 8.61
C GLU A 402 -4.98 5.47 8.41
N GLY A 403 -5.55 6.42 9.17
CA GLY A 403 -5.12 7.81 9.15
C GLY A 403 -3.67 8.01 9.57
N LEU A 404 -3.26 7.40 10.70
CA LEU A 404 -1.88 7.49 11.19
C LEU A 404 -0.91 6.72 10.28
N GLY A 405 -1.34 5.56 9.76
CA GLY A 405 -0.59 4.79 8.78
C GLY A 405 -0.38 5.56 7.46
N ALA A 406 -1.38 6.30 6.99
CA ALA A 406 -1.26 7.14 5.81
C ALA A 406 -0.26 8.30 6.03
N LEU A 407 -0.24 8.92 7.21
CA LEU A 407 0.77 9.92 7.57
C LEU A 407 2.18 9.31 7.55
N SER A 408 2.35 8.08 8.07
CA SER A 408 3.64 7.36 8.00
C SER A 408 4.09 7.13 6.55
N ARG A 409 3.16 6.79 5.65
CA ARG A 409 3.43 6.60 4.21
C ARG A 409 3.76 7.91 3.47
N ILE A 410 3.35 9.07 3.98
CA ILE A 410 3.70 10.38 3.43
C ILE A 410 5.05 10.84 3.98
N ILE A 411 5.21 10.79 5.29
CA ILE A 411 6.37 11.35 6.00
C ILE A 411 7.61 10.47 5.80
N GLY A 412 7.44 9.15 5.76
CA GLY A 412 8.54 8.18 5.64
C GLY A 412 9.43 8.41 4.42
N PRO A 413 8.91 8.47 3.19
CA PRO A 413 9.69 8.76 1.99
C PRO A 413 10.42 10.10 2.06
N ILE A 414 9.78 11.14 2.60
CA ILE A 414 10.38 12.47 2.73
C ILE A 414 11.56 12.42 3.70
N ILE A 415 11.34 11.95 4.93
CA ILE A 415 12.41 11.85 5.94
C ILE A 415 13.56 10.98 5.41
N ALA A 416 13.24 9.83 4.79
CA ALA A 416 14.24 8.92 4.26
C ALA A 416 15.11 9.58 3.19
N ALA A 417 14.49 10.26 2.21
CA ALA A 417 15.21 10.93 1.14
C ALA A 417 16.06 12.10 1.64
N PHE A 418 15.58 12.85 2.64
CA PHE A 418 16.36 13.92 3.23
C PHE A 418 17.54 13.39 4.05
N ILE A 419 17.36 12.36 4.89
CA ILE A 419 18.48 11.73 5.61
C ILE A 419 19.48 11.15 4.60
N TRP A 420 19.01 10.45 3.58
CA TRP A 420 19.86 9.88 2.54
C TRP A 420 20.69 10.96 1.86
N ALA A 421 20.06 12.02 1.39
CA ALA A 421 20.71 13.12 0.66
C ALA A 421 21.82 13.80 1.47
N GLU A 422 21.65 13.93 2.79
CA GLU A 422 22.67 14.52 3.68
C GLU A 422 23.78 13.54 4.06
N THR A 423 23.54 12.22 3.90
CA THR A 423 24.45 11.19 4.41
C THR A 423 25.06 10.29 3.34
N VAL A 424 24.58 10.34 2.10
CA VAL A 424 25.03 9.46 1.00
C VAL A 424 26.53 9.66 0.70
N GLU A 425 27.03 10.88 0.75
CA GLU A 425 28.44 11.23 0.57
C GLU A 425 29.16 11.46 1.92
N GLY A 426 28.51 11.13 3.02
CA GLY A 426 29.02 11.36 4.37
C GLY A 426 30.12 10.38 4.77
N VAL A 427 30.82 10.71 5.87
CA VAL A 427 31.92 9.90 6.41
C VAL A 427 31.67 9.49 7.87
N GLY A 428 32.34 8.43 8.31
CA GLY A 428 32.26 7.94 9.68
C GLY A 428 30.90 7.31 10.00
N LEU A 429 30.21 7.81 11.01
CA LEU A 429 28.89 7.29 11.43
C LEU A 429 27.73 7.78 10.55
N TRP A 430 27.92 8.90 9.85
CA TRP A 430 26.91 9.58 9.03
C TRP A 430 27.14 9.27 7.55
N THR A 431 26.76 8.07 7.13
CA THR A 431 26.85 7.57 5.76
C THR A 431 25.49 7.12 5.28
N TYR A 432 25.38 6.62 4.04
CA TYR A 432 24.15 6.01 3.52
C TYR A 432 23.56 4.92 4.43
N HIS A 433 24.34 4.33 5.36
CA HIS A 433 23.85 3.41 6.40
C HIS A 433 22.88 4.07 7.37
N THR A 434 22.97 5.39 7.56
CA THR A 434 22.21 6.13 8.59
C THR A 434 20.71 5.97 8.45
N VAL A 435 20.20 6.03 7.23
CA VAL A 435 18.75 5.90 6.98
C VAL A 435 18.22 4.51 7.35
N PHE A 436 18.98 3.46 7.03
CA PHE A 436 18.60 2.07 7.35
C PHE A 436 18.71 1.80 8.86
N ARG A 437 19.73 2.35 9.52
CA ARG A 437 19.85 2.30 10.98
C ARG A 437 18.68 3.02 11.66
N ALA A 438 18.32 4.21 11.19
CA ALA A 438 17.18 4.96 11.70
C ALA A 438 15.87 4.17 11.52
N ALA A 439 15.62 3.60 10.33
CA ALA A 439 14.46 2.76 10.07
C ALA A 439 14.43 1.51 10.98
N GLY A 440 15.57 0.83 11.15
CA GLY A 440 15.71 -0.31 12.06
C GLY A 440 15.40 0.06 13.52
N LEU A 441 15.93 1.19 14.01
CA LEU A 441 15.66 1.70 15.37
C LEU A 441 14.16 2.03 15.55
N ILE A 442 13.51 2.64 14.56
CA ILE A 442 12.07 2.93 14.60
C ILE A 442 11.26 1.63 14.65
N ALA A 443 11.66 0.59 13.90
CA ALA A 443 11.02 -0.72 13.97
C ALA A 443 11.20 -1.38 15.35
N ILE A 444 12.41 -1.32 15.93
CA ILE A 444 12.71 -1.84 17.28
C ILE A 444 11.90 -1.10 18.35
N LEU A 445 11.71 0.22 18.22
CA LEU A 445 10.83 0.97 19.12
C LEU A 445 9.41 0.39 19.14
N GLY A 446 8.90 -0.07 17.99
CA GLY A 446 7.63 -0.80 17.91
C GLY A 446 7.63 -2.09 18.75
N ILE A 447 8.75 -2.83 18.78
CA ILE A 447 8.91 -4.03 19.65
C ILE A 447 8.86 -3.64 21.12
N LEU A 448 9.58 -2.59 21.53
CA LEU A 448 9.60 -2.14 22.92
C LEU A 448 8.23 -1.69 23.42
N ILE A 449 7.47 -0.97 22.57
CA ILE A 449 6.09 -0.59 22.87
C ILE A 449 5.21 -1.84 23.06
N GLN A 450 5.37 -2.84 22.19
CA GLN A 450 4.63 -4.09 22.26
C GLN A 450 5.02 -4.92 23.49
N TRP A 451 6.30 -5.02 23.81
CA TRP A 451 6.79 -5.77 24.97
C TRP A 451 6.24 -5.20 26.29
N GLY A 452 6.19 -3.87 26.41
CA GLY A 452 5.54 -3.22 27.55
C GLY A 452 4.05 -3.58 27.71
N MET A 453 3.37 -4.06 26.66
CA MET A 453 2.00 -4.60 26.74
C MET A 453 1.97 -6.04 27.28
N VAL A 454 2.97 -6.86 26.95
CA VAL A 454 3.06 -8.25 27.41
C VAL A 454 3.31 -8.30 28.92
N LEU A 455 4.15 -7.42 29.43
CA LEU A 455 4.51 -7.36 30.86
C LEU A 455 3.40 -6.78 31.74
N THR A 456 2.40 -6.09 31.17
CA THR A 456 1.30 -5.47 31.92
C THR A 456 -0.01 -6.28 31.92
N LYS A 457 -0.03 -7.48 31.31
CA LYS A 457 -1.18 -8.36 31.40
C LYS A 457 -1.21 -8.96 32.82
N PRO A 458 -2.29 -8.83 33.61
CA PRO A 458 -2.45 -9.60 34.85
C PRO A 458 -2.34 -11.08 34.49
N SER A 459 -1.60 -11.84 35.29
CA SER A 459 -1.60 -13.28 35.20
C SER A 459 -3.02 -13.78 35.45
N ASP A 460 -3.64 -14.47 34.49
CA ASP A 460 -4.94 -15.13 34.64
C ASP A 460 -4.87 -16.33 35.62
N ASP A 461 -3.95 -16.31 36.61
CA ASP A 461 -3.69 -17.37 37.58
C ASP A 461 -4.26 -17.06 38.99
N GLU A 462 -5.24 -16.13 39.09
CA GLU A 462 -6.02 -15.93 40.32
C GLU A 462 -7.52 -16.03 40.00
N GLU A 463 -8.02 -17.25 39.71
CA GLU A 463 -9.36 -17.73 40.05
C GLU A 463 -9.35 -19.25 40.30
#